data_cd5648e25207643cc2e5ae8cc4de70ab
#
_entry.id   cd5648e25207643cc2e5ae8cc4de70ab
#
_cell.length_a   1.000
_cell.length_b   1.000
_cell.length_c   1.000
_cell.angle_alpha   90.00
_cell.angle_beta   90.00
_cell.angle_gamma   90.00
#
_symmetry.space_group_name_H-M   'P 1'
#
loop_
_entity.id
_entity.type
_entity.pdbx_description
1 polymer ?
#
loop_
_entity_poly.entity_id
_entity_poly.type
_entity_poly.pdbx_seq_one_letter_code
_entity_poly.pdbx_strand_id
1 'polypeptide(L)'
;MRKNINIVKIKEGDNYFKRNTNFYNPLKKISGRGEVRDLRIIDLIKQNNLKPKSILEIGCATGIKLNQYQDSLKTNINYGIDLSSKAINFGKKKYKKLKLLKLSSLEINKIKKNFDLIICGFFLYLLDREEIFNQFNLIYKKLTTNGHLIINDFDPLFKHTNTSTHNKNLKSFKMSYDNFLEESGLFKVIYKISHNLESINDKKKFKSNDTSITLYKKINFTNSYPQNI
;
A
#
# COMPACT_ATOMS: atom_id res chain seq x y z
N MET A 1 19.49 -4.39 17.87
CA MET A 1 19.29 -4.64 16.42
C MET A 1 18.07 -3.94 15.84
N ARG A 2 16.84 -4.08 16.39
CA ARG A 2 15.60 -3.43 15.88
C ARG A 2 15.66 -1.88 15.76
N LYS A 3 16.30 -1.17 16.68
CA LYS A 3 16.45 0.30 16.59
C LYS A 3 17.22 0.76 15.34
N ASN A 4 18.25 0.03 14.95
CA ASN A 4 19.07 0.41 13.79
C ASN A 4 18.35 0.18 12.45
N ILE A 5 17.51 -0.85 12.35
CA ILE A 5 16.72 -1.15 11.14
C ILE A 5 15.67 -0.05 10.91
N ASN A 6 15.00 0.42 11.96
CA ASN A 6 14.04 1.52 11.84
C ASN A 6 14.70 2.83 11.39
N ILE A 7 15.91 3.13 11.84
CA ILE A 7 16.67 4.31 11.40
C ILE A 7 17.00 4.21 9.90
N VAL A 8 17.41 3.03 9.44
CA VAL A 8 17.71 2.78 8.02
C VAL A 8 16.46 2.98 7.15
N LYS A 9 15.31 2.48 7.58
CA LYS A 9 14.03 2.62 6.84
C LYS A 9 13.55 4.07 6.80
N ILE A 10 13.68 4.82 7.91
CA ILE A 10 13.33 6.25 7.95
C ILE A 10 14.23 7.05 7.00
N LYS A 11 15.55 6.82 7.03
CA LYS A 11 16.50 7.47 6.12
C LYS A 11 16.18 7.14 4.65
N GLU A 12 15.81 5.88 4.38
CA GLU A 12 15.45 5.47 3.02
C GLU A 12 14.16 6.15 2.53
N GLY A 13 13.15 6.32 3.37
CA GLY A 13 11.95 7.10 3.02
C GLY A 13 12.29 8.53 2.60
N ASP A 14 13.13 9.23 3.37
CA ASP A 14 13.59 10.57 3.03
C ASP A 14 14.47 10.61 1.78
N ASN A 15 15.30 9.59 1.54
CA ASN A 15 16.12 9.47 0.33
C ASN A 15 15.26 9.15 -0.89
N TYR A 16 14.27 8.28 -0.75
CA TYR A 16 13.27 8.02 -1.79
C TYR A 16 12.55 9.31 -2.21
N PHE A 17 12.10 10.09 -1.25
CA PHE A 17 11.49 11.40 -1.53
C PHE A 17 12.43 12.30 -2.32
N LYS A 18 13.71 12.41 -1.91
CA LYS A 18 14.71 13.23 -2.62
C LYS A 18 14.93 12.76 -4.07
N ARG A 19 15.07 11.45 -4.29
CA ARG A 19 15.27 10.89 -5.65
C ARG A 19 14.07 11.13 -6.56
N ASN A 20 12.88 11.24 -5.99
CA ASN A 20 11.61 11.36 -6.71
C ASN A 20 11.00 12.77 -6.65
N THR A 21 11.77 13.81 -6.28
CA THR A 21 11.24 15.19 -6.18
C THR A 21 10.62 15.68 -7.48
N ASN A 22 11.16 15.29 -8.64
CA ASN A 22 10.60 15.62 -9.94
C ASN A 22 9.19 15.04 -10.17
N PHE A 23 8.92 13.86 -9.61
CA PHE A 23 7.61 13.21 -9.66
C PHE A 23 6.53 14.01 -8.88
N TYR A 24 6.94 14.72 -7.85
CA TYR A 24 6.03 15.52 -7.01
C TYR A 24 5.87 16.97 -7.47
N ASN A 25 6.56 17.36 -8.57
CA ASN A 25 6.47 18.70 -9.13
C ASN A 25 5.21 18.82 -9.99
N PRO A 26 4.24 19.73 -9.63
CA PRO A 26 2.99 19.90 -10.35
C PRO A 26 3.17 20.45 -11.77
N LEU A 27 4.31 21.08 -12.06
CA LEU A 27 4.60 21.65 -13.38
C LEU A 27 5.14 20.62 -14.40
N LYS A 28 5.52 19.42 -13.94
CA LYS A 28 5.92 18.33 -14.82
C LYS A 28 4.74 17.38 -14.97
N LYS A 29 4.20 17.26 -16.19
CA LYS A 29 3.25 16.16 -16.51
C LYS A 29 3.89 14.85 -16.08
N ILE A 30 3.26 14.17 -15.15
CA ILE A 30 3.66 12.83 -14.72
C ILE A 30 3.17 11.90 -15.83
N SER A 31 3.97 11.75 -16.87
CA SER A 31 3.77 10.69 -17.84
C SER A 31 4.54 9.47 -17.35
N GLY A 32 3.86 8.40 -16.98
CA GLY A 32 4.57 7.19 -16.62
C GLY A 32 3.71 6.10 -15.93
N ARG A 33 4.35 4.97 -15.67
CA ARG A 33 3.73 3.75 -15.10
C ARG A 33 2.99 3.99 -13.77
N GLY A 34 3.37 5.00 -12.99
CA GLY A 34 2.73 5.34 -11.72
C GLY A 34 1.30 5.89 -11.90
N GLU A 35 1.12 6.82 -12.83
CA GLU A 35 -0.18 7.43 -13.11
C GLU A 35 -1.21 6.39 -13.60
N VAL A 36 -0.79 5.52 -14.51
CA VAL A 36 -1.64 4.43 -15.03
C VAL A 36 -2.10 3.49 -13.92
N ARG A 37 -1.24 3.18 -12.95
CA ARG A 37 -1.60 2.31 -11.82
C ARG A 37 -2.61 2.96 -10.89
N ASP A 38 -2.47 4.26 -10.65
CA ASP A 38 -3.37 4.98 -9.75
C ASP A 38 -4.76 5.09 -10.37
N LEU A 39 -4.86 5.32 -11.68
CA LEU A 39 -6.12 5.24 -12.42
C LEU A 39 -6.74 3.85 -12.33
N ARG A 40 -5.97 2.78 -12.45
CA ARG A 40 -6.46 1.40 -12.32
C ARG A 40 -7.02 1.09 -10.93
N ILE A 41 -6.45 1.66 -9.87
CA ILE A 41 -7.03 1.53 -8.51
C ILE A 41 -8.38 2.23 -8.43
N ILE A 42 -8.49 3.44 -9.00
CA ILE A 42 -9.75 4.18 -9.05
C ILE A 42 -10.81 3.40 -9.86
N ASP A 43 -10.41 2.90 -11.03
CA ASP A 43 -11.31 2.12 -11.89
C ASP A 43 -11.75 0.82 -11.20
N LEU A 44 -10.83 0.11 -10.53
CA LEU A 44 -11.13 -1.08 -9.75
C LEU A 44 -12.18 -0.81 -8.67
N ILE A 45 -12.03 0.29 -7.94
CA ILE A 45 -12.98 0.70 -6.91
C ILE A 45 -14.37 0.98 -7.52
N LYS A 46 -14.41 1.71 -8.63
CA LYS A 46 -15.66 2.06 -9.32
C LYS A 46 -16.35 0.85 -9.94
N GLN A 47 -15.59 -0.02 -10.62
CA GLN A 47 -16.11 -1.24 -11.26
C GLN A 47 -16.72 -2.22 -10.24
N ASN A 48 -16.19 -2.23 -9.02
CA ASN A 48 -16.74 -3.03 -7.92
C ASN A 48 -17.82 -2.28 -7.12
N ASN A 49 -18.33 -1.14 -7.61
CA ASN A 49 -19.36 -0.32 -6.98
C ASN A 49 -19.02 0.12 -5.54
N LEU A 50 -17.75 0.18 -5.19
CA LEU A 50 -17.35 0.60 -3.86
C LEU A 50 -17.46 2.12 -3.72
N LYS A 51 -18.05 2.54 -2.62
CA LYS A 51 -18.26 3.96 -2.28
C LYS A 51 -17.66 4.27 -0.91
N PRO A 52 -16.33 4.20 -0.75
CA PRO A 52 -15.70 4.46 0.52
C PRO A 52 -15.91 5.93 0.93
N LYS A 53 -16.28 6.16 2.19
CA LYS A 53 -16.35 7.51 2.78
C LYS A 53 -15.01 7.90 3.41
N SER A 54 -14.21 6.92 3.75
CA SER A 54 -12.94 7.07 4.46
C SER A 54 -11.85 6.18 3.88
N ILE A 55 -10.66 6.76 3.64
CA ILE A 55 -9.48 6.06 3.12
C ILE A 55 -8.28 6.25 4.05
N LEU A 56 -7.54 5.19 4.29
CA LEU A 56 -6.18 5.22 4.82
C LEU A 56 -5.20 4.70 3.76
N GLU A 57 -4.24 5.52 3.35
CA GLU A 57 -3.11 5.09 2.51
C GLU A 57 -1.89 4.86 3.39
N ILE A 58 -1.35 3.65 3.40
CA ILE A 58 -0.11 3.27 4.09
C ILE A 58 1.05 3.31 3.10
N GLY A 59 2.11 4.06 3.44
CA GLY A 59 3.20 4.35 2.50
C GLY A 59 2.83 5.47 1.51
N CYS A 60 2.10 6.48 1.97
CA CYS A 60 1.51 7.52 1.13
C CYS A 60 2.51 8.52 0.54
N ALA A 61 3.79 8.48 0.94
CA ALA A 61 4.80 9.48 0.60
C ALA A 61 4.27 10.92 0.82
N THR A 62 4.06 11.69 -0.25
CA THR A 62 3.52 13.08 -0.16
C THR A 62 2.00 13.14 -0.10
N GLY A 63 1.29 12.03 -0.25
CA GLY A 63 -0.16 11.98 -0.34
C GLY A 63 -0.73 12.38 -1.71
N ILE A 64 0.11 12.47 -2.74
CA ILE A 64 -0.36 12.84 -4.09
C ILE A 64 -1.42 11.88 -4.62
N LYS A 65 -1.23 10.56 -4.42
CA LYS A 65 -2.19 9.53 -4.83
C LYS A 65 -3.46 9.61 -4.00
N LEU A 66 -3.31 9.77 -2.69
CA LEU A 66 -4.44 9.91 -1.78
C LEU A 66 -5.32 11.12 -2.15
N ASN A 67 -4.70 12.23 -2.59
CA ASN A 67 -5.45 13.37 -3.12
C ASN A 67 -6.24 13.02 -4.38
N GLN A 68 -5.63 12.26 -5.31
CA GLN A 68 -6.33 11.78 -6.52
C GLN A 68 -7.51 10.86 -6.16
N TYR A 69 -7.33 9.96 -5.19
CA TYR A 69 -8.42 9.11 -4.69
C TYR A 69 -9.54 9.94 -4.07
N GLN A 70 -9.20 10.92 -3.23
CA GLN A 70 -10.17 11.84 -2.64
C GLN A 70 -11.01 12.54 -3.72
N ASP A 71 -10.36 13.12 -4.72
CA ASP A 71 -11.02 13.90 -5.76
C ASP A 71 -11.87 13.01 -6.69
N SER A 72 -11.39 11.82 -7.04
CA SER A 72 -12.06 10.91 -7.97
C SER A 72 -13.21 10.11 -7.34
N LEU A 73 -13.08 9.78 -6.05
CA LEU A 73 -14.04 8.94 -5.31
C LEU A 73 -14.95 9.78 -4.39
N LYS A 74 -14.72 11.11 -4.31
CA LYS A 74 -15.47 12.04 -3.45
C LYS A 74 -15.48 11.60 -1.99
N THR A 75 -14.35 11.15 -1.48
CA THR A 75 -14.21 10.72 -0.09
C THR A 75 -14.03 11.90 0.87
N ASN A 76 -14.57 11.78 2.09
CA ASN A 76 -14.60 12.89 3.05
C ASN A 76 -13.46 12.82 4.07
N ILE A 77 -12.96 11.61 4.35
CA ILE A 77 -12.00 11.36 5.42
C ILE A 77 -10.80 10.62 4.82
N ASN A 78 -9.68 11.33 4.70
CA ASN A 78 -8.50 10.80 4.00
C ASN A 78 -7.25 10.96 4.89
N TYR A 79 -6.71 9.84 5.30
CA TYR A 79 -5.49 9.74 6.08
C TYR A 79 -4.38 9.10 5.24
N GLY A 80 -3.21 9.69 5.33
CA GLY A 80 -2.00 9.09 4.76
C GLY A 80 -0.91 9.00 5.80
N ILE A 81 -0.20 7.88 5.84
CA ILE A 81 0.94 7.68 6.73
C ILE A 81 2.18 7.30 5.95
N ASP A 82 3.32 7.82 6.37
CA ASP A 82 4.63 7.50 5.83
C ASP A 82 5.73 7.72 6.87
N LEU A 83 6.86 7.05 6.73
CA LEU A 83 8.02 7.23 7.59
C LEU A 83 8.84 8.48 7.23
N SER A 84 8.72 8.98 6.00
CA SER A 84 9.46 10.15 5.51
C SER A 84 8.90 11.44 6.08
N SER A 85 9.67 12.08 6.94
CA SER A 85 9.34 13.43 7.44
C SER A 85 9.26 14.45 6.31
N LYS A 86 10.16 14.35 5.33
CA LYS A 86 10.26 15.28 4.21
C LYS A 86 9.05 15.18 3.29
N ALA A 87 8.64 13.96 2.95
CA ALA A 87 7.46 13.71 2.13
C ALA A 87 6.18 14.21 2.82
N ILE A 88 5.99 13.85 4.08
CA ILE A 88 4.83 14.26 4.87
C ILE A 88 4.74 15.79 5.01
N ASN A 89 5.86 16.45 5.33
CA ASN A 89 5.87 17.92 5.45
C ASN A 89 5.59 18.62 4.12
N PHE A 90 6.12 18.10 3.02
CA PHE A 90 5.79 18.58 1.69
C PHE A 90 4.28 18.42 1.38
N GLY A 91 3.75 17.22 1.63
CA GLY A 91 2.34 16.90 1.41
C GLY A 91 1.39 17.77 2.22
N LYS A 92 1.67 18.00 3.51
CA LYS A 92 0.88 18.88 4.39
C LYS A 92 0.79 20.31 3.87
N LYS A 93 1.86 20.81 3.26
CA LYS A 93 1.85 22.16 2.64
C LYS A 93 0.97 22.20 1.40
N LYS A 94 0.95 21.12 0.60
CA LYS A 94 0.31 21.08 -0.71
C LYS A 94 -1.15 20.59 -0.65
N TYR A 95 -1.46 19.59 0.15
CA TYR A 95 -2.76 18.91 0.20
C TYR A 95 -3.46 19.17 1.53
N LYS A 96 -4.02 20.34 1.70
CA LYS A 96 -4.60 20.84 2.97
C LYS A 96 -5.79 20.04 3.49
N LYS A 97 -6.49 19.33 2.61
CA LYS A 97 -7.66 18.49 2.96
C LYS A 97 -7.27 17.11 3.48
N LEU A 98 -6.00 16.68 3.29
CA LEU A 98 -5.53 15.39 3.73
C LEU A 98 -4.98 15.44 5.16
N LYS A 99 -5.22 14.38 5.92
CA LYS A 99 -4.59 14.17 7.24
C LYS A 99 -3.35 13.30 7.07
N LEU A 100 -2.21 13.93 6.85
CA LEU A 100 -0.93 13.25 6.64
C LEU A 100 -0.15 13.17 7.96
N LEU A 101 0.31 11.97 8.33
CA LEU A 101 1.01 11.71 9.56
C LEU A 101 2.35 11.01 9.30
N LYS A 102 3.42 11.48 9.97
CA LYS A 102 4.65 10.70 10.06
C LYS A 102 4.43 9.58 11.07
N LEU A 103 4.16 8.38 10.58
CA LEU A 103 3.80 7.24 11.41
C LEU A 103 4.26 5.94 10.75
N SER A 104 4.72 4.99 11.56
CA SER A 104 4.98 3.63 11.09
C SER A 104 3.68 2.90 10.77
N SER A 105 3.71 2.03 9.79
CA SER A 105 2.58 1.14 9.48
C SER A 105 2.22 0.21 10.65
N LEU A 106 3.19 -0.10 11.50
CA LEU A 106 3.00 -0.91 12.73
C LEU A 106 2.38 -0.11 13.89
N GLU A 107 2.14 1.17 13.69
CA GLU A 107 1.56 2.06 14.72
C GLU A 107 0.20 2.61 14.32
N ILE A 108 -0.45 2.05 13.29
CA ILE A 108 -1.75 2.54 12.78
C ILE A 108 -2.87 2.46 13.83
N ASN A 109 -2.70 1.67 14.89
CA ASN A 109 -3.61 1.64 16.03
C ASN A 109 -3.68 2.99 16.77
N LYS A 110 -2.66 3.85 16.68
CA LYS A 110 -2.66 5.20 17.23
C LYS A 110 -3.67 6.13 16.56
N ILE A 111 -4.11 5.81 15.34
CA ILE A 111 -5.18 6.54 14.66
C ILE A 111 -6.52 6.09 15.26
N LYS A 112 -7.24 7.00 15.94
CA LYS A 112 -8.51 6.68 16.61
C LYS A 112 -9.70 6.57 15.64
N LYS A 113 -9.49 6.05 14.40
CA LYS A 113 -10.53 5.91 13.40
C LYS A 113 -10.39 4.62 12.65
N ASN A 114 -11.52 4.04 12.24
CA ASN A 114 -11.56 2.93 11.28
C ASN A 114 -11.90 3.47 9.89
N PHE A 115 -11.57 2.69 8.86
CA PHE A 115 -11.64 3.11 7.48
C PHE A 115 -12.44 2.12 6.63
N ASP A 116 -13.16 2.64 5.64
CA ASP A 116 -13.90 1.81 4.69
C ASP A 116 -12.95 1.18 3.66
N LEU A 117 -11.82 1.87 3.40
CA LEU A 117 -10.80 1.42 2.48
C LEU A 117 -9.41 1.69 3.06
N ILE A 118 -8.57 0.66 3.06
CA ILE A 118 -7.13 0.80 3.33
C ILE A 118 -6.37 0.43 2.05
N ILE A 119 -5.42 1.27 1.66
CA ILE A 119 -4.57 1.05 0.48
C ILE A 119 -3.12 0.91 0.94
N CYS A 120 -2.49 -0.19 0.55
CA CYS A 120 -1.08 -0.49 0.76
C CYS A 120 -0.36 -0.36 -0.58
N GLY A 121 0.41 0.73 -0.77
CA GLY A 121 1.10 1.02 -2.02
C GLY A 121 2.62 0.88 -1.91
N PHE A 122 3.19 -0.23 -2.37
CA PHE A 122 4.64 -0.46 -2.44
C PHE A 122 5.39 -0.20 -1.12
N PHE A 123 4.92 -0.79 -0.01
CA PHE A 123 5.65 -0.73 1.25
C PHE A 123 5.81 -2.11 1.92
N LEU A 124 4.90 -3.07 1.65
CA LEU A 124 4.92 -4.39 2.29
C LEU A 124 6.21 -5.15 1.99
N TYR A 125 6.77 -4.95 0.80
CA TYR A 125 8.05 -5.56 0.41
C TYR A 125 9.24 -5.07 1.26
N LEU A 126 9.13 -3.94 1.96
CA LEU A 126 10.15 -3.40 2.87
C LEU A 126 9.91 -3.80 4.33
N LEU A 127 8.77 -4.40 4.63
CA LEU A 127 8.42 -4.81 5.98
C LEU A 127 9.18 -6.09 6.34
N ASP A 128 9.72 -6.16 7.57
CA ASP A 128 10.34 -7.38 8.07
C ASP A 128 9.32 -8.51 8.15
N ARG A 129 9.75 -9.71 7.76
CA ARG A 129 8.81 -10.85 7.67
C ARG A 129 8.22 -11.26 9.01
N GLU A 130 8.94 -11.02 10.10
CA GLU A 130 8.46 -11.22 11.48
C GLU A 130 7.24 -10.34 11.81
N GLU A 131 7.11 -9.18 11.15
CA GLU A 131 6.06 -8.20 11.42
C GLU A 131 4.83 -8.35 10.50
N ILE A 132 4.89 -9.25 9.51
CA ILE A 132 3.85 -9.33 8.48
C ILE A 132 2.48 -9.72 9.05
N PHE A 133 2.44 -10.67 9.99
CA PHE A 133 1.20 -11.08 10.66
C PHE A 133 0.61 -9.94 11.48
N ASN A 134 1.46 -9.26 12.25
CA ASN A 134 1.05 -8.11 13.05
C ASN A 134 0.52 -6.98 12.15
N GLN A 135 1.17 -6.71 11.03
CA GLN A 135 0.73 -5.70 10.07
C GLN A 135 -0.69 -5.99 9.55
N PHE A 136 -0.98 -7.21 9.13
CA PHE A 136 -2.31 -7.55 8.63
C PHE A 136 -3.37 -7.61 9.74
N ASN A 137 -3.02 -8.02 10.95
CA ASN A 137 -3.90 -7.91 12.11
C ASN A 137 -4.26 -6.44 12.40
N LEU A 138 -3.29 -5.53 12.35
CA LEU A 138 -3.54 -4.10 12.53
C LEU A 138 -4.43 -3.53 11.41
N ILE A 139 -4.20 -3.90 10.16
CA ILE A 139 -5.03 -3.51 9.01
C ILE A 139 -6.46 -4.01 9.21
N TYR A 140 -6.62 -5.30 9.55
CA TYR A 140 -7.92 -5.91 9.79
C TYR A 140 -8.72 -5.16 10.87
N LYS A 141 -8.07 -4.83 11.99
CA LYS A 141 -8.71 -4.08 13.09
C LYS A 141 -9.05 -2.63 12.72
N LYS A 142 -8.33 -2.04 11.76
CA LYS A 142 -8.55 -0.67 11.29
C LYS A 142 -9.58 -0.56 10.17
N LEU A 143 -9.98 -1.65 9.58
CA LEU A 143 -11.08 -1.68 8.63
C LEU A 143 -12.43 -1.73 9.36
N THR A 144 -13.42 -1.00 8.83
CA THR A 144 -14.84 -1.16 9.22
C THR A 144 -15.33 -2.58 8.90
N THR A 145 -16.49 -2.98 9.41
CA THR A 145 -17.03 -4.34 9.25
C THR A 145 -17.15 -4.77 7.78
N ASN A 146 -17.51 -3.86 6.88
CA ASN A 146 -17.60 -4.11 5.43
C ASN A 146 -16.45 -3.46 4.67
N GLY A 147 -15.34 -3.22 5.34
CA GLY A 147 -14.18 -2.53 4.78
C GLY A 147 -13.43 -3.38 3.75
N HIS A 148 -12.67 -2.70 2.92
CA HIS A 148 -11.86 -3.30 1.87
C HIS A 148 -10.39 -2.93 2.02
N LEU A 149 -9.53 -3.85 1.60
CA LEU A 149 -8.09 -3.64 1.50
C LEU A 149 -7.67 -3.70 0.03
N ILE A 150 -6.86 -2.75 -0.40
CA ILE A 150 -6.16 -2.84 -1.69
C ILE A 150 -4.67 -2.98 -1.41
N ILE A 151 -4.05 -4.00 -1.98
CA ILE A 151 -2.60 -4.16 -2.02
C ILE A 151 -2.12 -3.92 -3.44
N ASN A 152 -1.23 -2.94 -3.61
CA ASN A 152 -0.50 -2.69 -4.84
C ASN A 152 0.99 -2.87 -4.54
N ASP A 153 1.51 -4.08 -4.75
CA ASP A 153 2.88 -4.43 -4.40
C ASP A 153 3.44 -5.51 -5.34
N PHE A 154 4.65 -5.97 -5.08
CA PHE A 154 5.25 -7.10 -5.79
C PHE A 154 4.43 -8.37 -5.59
N ASP A 155 4.29 -9.10 -6.69
CA ASP A 155 3.51 -10.33 -6.76
C ASP A 155 4.21 -11.34 -7.70
N PRO A 156 5.43 -11.77 -7.36
CA PRO A 156 6.20 -12.69 -8.17
C PRO A 156 5.66 -14.12 -8.05
N LEU A 157 5.96 -14.94 -9.05
CA LEU A 157 5.63 -16.37 -9.05
C LEU A 157 6.27 -17.10 -7.85
N PHE A 158 7.48 -16.70 -7.45
CA PHE A 158 8.22 -17.28 -6.31
C PHE A 158 8.62 -16.20 -5.32
N LYS A 159 8.42 -16.47 -4.04
CA LYS A 159 8.92 -15.58 -2.97
C LYS A 159 10.45 -15.52 -2.99
N HIS A 160 11.00 -14.33 -2.95
CA HIS A 160 12.44 -14.10 -2.95
C HIS A 160 12.82 -12.77 -2.29
N THR A 161 14.10 -12.57 -2.07
CA THR A 161 14.64 -11.31 -1.55
C THR A 161 15.63 -10.70 -2.54
N ASN A 162 15.60 -9.37 -2.65
CA ASN A 162 16.60 -8.61 -3.37
C ASN A 162 17.22 -7.56 -2.45
N THR A 163 18.51 -7.32 -2.62
CA THR A 163 19.15 -6.16 -2.01
C THR A 163 18.77 -4.91 -2.78
N SER A 164 18.42 -3.85 -2.07
CA SER A 164 18.09 -2.57 -2.72
C SER A 164 19.30 -2.01 -3.47
N THR A 165 19.08 -1.59 -4.72
CA THR A 165 20.11 -0.95 -5.55
C THR A 165 20.58 0.38 -4.99
N HIS A 166 19.75 1.04 -4.19
CA HIS A 166 20.02 2.35 -3.60
C HIS A 166 20.54 2.29 -2.16
N ASN A 167 20.39 1.14 -1.51
CA ASN A 167 20.83 0.96 -0.11
C ASN A 167 21.13 -0.52 0.16
N LYS A 168 22.40 -0.90 0.17
CA LYS A 168 22.86 -2.28 0.38
C LYS A 168 22.41 -2.90 1.73
N ASN A 169 22.08 -2.06 2.71
CA ASN A 169 21.58 -2.51 4.02
C ASN A 169 20.06 -2.75 4.04
N LEU A 170 19.38 -2.50 2.94
CA LEU A 170 17.94 -2.68 2.82
C LEU A 170 17.62 -3.87 1.92
N LYS A 171 16.92 -4.85 2.46
CA LYS A 171 16.38 -5.98 1.70
C LYS A 171 14.92 -5.69 1.31
N SER A 172 14.56 -6.10 0.10
CA SER A 172 13.17 -6.15 -0.36
C SER A 172 12.71 -7.60 -0.37
N PHE A 173 11.58 -7.87 0.28
CA PHE A 173 10.98 -9.19 0.37
C PHE A 173 9.77 -9.24 -0.56
N LYS A 174 9.88 -9.95 -1.65
CA LYS A 174 8.83 -10.03 -2.67
C LYS A 174 8.09 -11.35 -2.56
N MET A 175 6.76 -11.26 -2.47
CA MET A 175 5.88 -12.44 -2.39
C MET A 175 4.45 -12.05 -2.76
N SER A 176 3.65 -13.02 -3.17
CA SER A 176 2.20 -12.88 -3.20
C SER A 176 1.62 -12.92 -1.79
N TYR A 177 0.58 -12.13 -1.55
CA TYR A 177 -0.12 -12.08 -0.26
C TYR A 177 -1.49 -12.76 -0.31
N ASP A 178 -1.95 -13.20 -1.49
CA ASP A 178 -3.33 -13.64 -1.68
C ASP A 178 -3.64 -14.90 -0.86
N ASN A 179 -2.92 -15.99 -1.08
CA ASN A 179 -3.12 -17.23 -0.34
C ASN A 179 -2.98 -17.02 1.17
N PHE A 180 -1.96 -16.26 1.58
CA PHE A 180 -1.75 -15.94 2.99
C PHE A 180 -2.96 -15.25 3.64
N LEU A 181 -3.58 -14.29 2.94
CA LEU A 181 -4.71 -13.54 3.46
C LEU A 181 -6.02 -14.34 3.41
N GLU A 182 -6.25 -15.13 2.37
CA GLU A 182 -7.43 -15.98 2.26
C GLU A 182 -7.39 -17.14 3.24
N GLU A 183 -6.28 -17.86 3.33
CA GLU A 183 -6.10 -18.98 4.27
C GLU A 183 -6.15 -18.53 5.74
N SER A 184 -5.79 -17.26 6.01
CA SER A 184 -5.96 -16.69 7.34
C SER A 184 -7.42 -16.54 7.78
N GLY A 185 -8.38 -16.62 6.84
CA GLY A 185 -9.80 -16.36 7.08
C GLY A 185 -10.14 -14.89 7.36
N LEU A 186 -9.16 -13.97 7.28
CA LEU A 186 -9.36 -12.55 7.56
C LEU A 186 -9.92 -11.78 6.36
N PHE A 187 -9.59 -12.23 5.16
CA PHE A 187 -9.91 -11.55 3.92
C PHE A 187 -10.33 -12.53 2.83
N LYS A 188 -11.12 -12.02 1.89
CA LYS A 188 -11.46 -12.71 0.64
C LYS A 188 -10.98 -11.87 -0.53
N VAL A 189 -10.28 -12.45 -1.49
CA VAL A 189 -9.94 -11.82 -2.76
C VAL A 189 -11.22 -11.57 -3.56
N ILE A 190 -11.45 -10.33 -3.99
CA ILE A 190 -12.58 -9.93 -4.83
C ILE A 190 -12.13 -9.80 -6.27
N TYR A 191 -10.97 -9.15 -6.48
CA TYR A 191 -10.46 -8.91 -7.82
C TYR A 191 -8.94 -8.72 -7.79
N LYS A 192 -8.26 -9.18 -8.85
CA LYS A 192 -6.81 -9.03 -8.99
C LYS A 192 -6.45 -8.61 -10.42
N ILE A 193 -5.59 -7.61 -10.52
CA ILE A 193 -4.96 -7.19 -11.77
C ILE A 193 -3.47 -7.44 -11.65
N SER A 194 -2.94 -8.38 -12.42
CA SER A 194 -1.51 -8.66 -12.46
C SER A 194 -0.81 -7.80 -13.52
N HIS A 195 0.39 -7.34 -13.20
CA HIS A 195 1.23 -6.55 -14.10
C HIS A 195 2.61 -7.18 -14.22
N ASN A 196 2.99 -7.51 -15.42
CA ASN A 196 4.37 -7.85 -15.73
C ASN A 196 5.15 -6.54 -15.97
N LEU A 197 6.16 -6.28 -15.13
CA LEU A 197 7.03 -5.11 -15.25
C LEU A 197 8.22 -5.35 -16.18
N GLU A 198 8.49 -6.59 -16.53
CA GLU A 198 9.57 -6.96 -17.43
C GLU A 198 9.07 -6.89 -18.87
N SER A 199 9.89 -6.34 -19.76
CA SER A 199 9.55 -6.32 -21.18
C SER A 199 9.52 -7.76 -21.71
N ILE A 200 8.58 -8.06 -22.59
CA ILE A 200 8.36 -9.37 -23.22
C ILE A 200 9.65 -9.91 -23.92
N ASN A 201 10.65 -9.05 -24.16
CA ASN A 201 11.88 -9.37 -24.86
C ASN A 201 13.01 -9.97 -23.98
N ASP A 202 12.87 -9.95 -22.64
CA ASP A 202 13.92 -10.46 -21.75
C ASP A 202 13.58 -11.87 -21.25
N LYS A 203 13.64 -12.87 -22.14
CA LYS A 203 13.33 -14.28 -21.89
C LYS A 203 14.19 -14.97 -20.81
N LYS A 204 15.24 -14.29 -20.31
CA LYS A 204 16.22 -14.86 -19.36
C LYS A 204 16.10 -14.35 -17.92
N LYS A 205 15.35 -13.28 -17.67
CA LYS A 205 15.13 -12.81 -16.28
C LYS A 205 13.85 -13.41 -15.76
N PHE A 206 13.94 -14.09 -14.62
CA PHE A 206 12.79 -14.51 -13.84
C PHE A 206 11.83 -13.32 -13.66
N LYS A 207 10.53 -13.56 -13.72
CA LYS A 207 9.46 -12.57 -13.44
C LYS A 207 9.52 -12.04 -11.99
N SER A 208 10.71 -11.59 -11.58
CA SER A 208 11.03 -11.22 -10.20
C SER A 208 10.44 -9.87 -9.79
N ASN A 209 9.97 -9.10 -10.76
CA ASN A 209 9.44 -7.76 -10.56
C ASN A 209 7.95 -7.65 -10.93
N ASP A 210 7.27 -8.78 -11.12
CA ASP A 210 5.83 -8.77 -11.33
C ASP A 210 5.15 -8.10 -10.15
N THR A 211 4.10 -7.34 -10.45
CA THR A 211 3.29 -6.64 -9.45
C THR A 211 1.83 -6.91 -9.68
N SER A 212 1.03 -6.77 -8.64
CA SER A 212 -0.43 -6.82 -8.77
C SER A 212 -1.09 -5.67 -8.03
N ILE A 213 -2.34 -5.42 -8.41
CA ILE A 213 -3.31 -4.68 -7.62
C ILE A 213 -4.38 -5.67 -7.25
N THR A 214 -4.48 -6.00 -5.98
CA THR A 214 -5.48 -6.96 -5.48
C THR A 214 -6.44 -6.25 -4.53
N LEU A 215 -7.73 -6.42 -4.78
CA LEU A 215 -8.82 -5.95 -3.92
C LEU A 215 -9.30 -7.09 -3.04
N TYR A 216 -9.31 -6.86 -1.74
CA TYR A 216 -9.80 -7.79 -0.73
C TYR A 216 -10.99 -7.20 0.01
N LYS A 217 -11.93 -8.06 0.38
CA LYS A 217 -13.00 -7.75 1.33
C LYS A 217 -12.64 -8.30 2.70
N LYS A 218 -12.81 -7.50 3.75
CA LYS A 218 -12.73 -7.96 5.13
C LYS A 218 -13.82 -8.99 5.40
N ILE A 219 -13.45 -10.13 5.98
CA ILE A 219 -14.38 -11.16 6.41
C ILE A 219 -14.87 -10.85 7.83
N ASN A 220 -16.17 -10.97 8.04
CA ASN A 220 -16.76 -10.91 9.37
C ASN A 220 -16.92 -12.35 9.90
N PHE A 221 -16.20 -12.69 10.96
CA PHE A 221 -16.19 -14.05 11.51
C PHE A 221 -17.57 -14.56 11.90
N THR A 222 -18.47 -13.70 12.36
CA THR A 222 -19.83 -14.10 12.76
C THR A 222 -20.62 -14.74 11.62
N ASN A 223 -20.37 -14.34 10.38
CA ASN A 223 -21.11 -14.81 9.20
C ASN A 223 -20.29 -15.78 8.33
N SER A 224 -18.98 -15.88 8.54
CA SER A 224 -18.07 -16.64 7.66
C SER A 224 -17.65 -17.98 8.25
N TYR A 225 -17.91 -18.19 9.53
CA TYR A 225 -17.70 -19.46 10.23
C TYR A 225 -19.01 -19.88 10.89
N PRO A 226 -20.00 -20.39 10.12
CA PRO A 226 -21.27 -20.82 10.67
C PRO A 226 -21.03 -21.95 11.66
N GLN A 227 -21.68 -21.86 12.83
CA GLN A 227 -21.73 -22.96 13.77
C GLN A 227 -22.78 -23.96 13.27
N ASN A 228 -22.48 -25.25 13.33
CA ASN A 228 -23.36 -26.34 12.93
C ASN A 228 -23.58 -26.44 11.41
N ILE A 229 -22.58 -26.99 10.73
CA ILE A 229 -22.78 -27.62 9.42
C ILE A 229 -23.14 -29.08 9.62
#